data_a458e7c5192db098afd79e35528afd71
#
_entry.id   a458e7c5192db098afd79e35528afd71
#
_cell.length_a   1.000
_cell.length_b   1.000
_cell.length_c   1.000
_cell.angle_alpha   90.00
_cell.angle_beta   90.00
_cell.angle_gamma   90.00
#
_symmetry.space_group_name_H-M   'P 1'
#
loop_
_entity.id
_entity.type
_entity.pdbx_description
1 polymer ?
#
loop_
_entity_poly.entity_id
_entity_poly.type
_entity_poly.pdbx_seq_one_letter_code
_entity_poly.pdbx_strand_id
1 'polypeptide(L)'
;MDKVKAESTSNAGRLPFGCPKENKYKEIGNANYLWISYFYAYLNEKGRVGFVMASSATDSQGSDKDIREKLVKTGHVDVMISVGNNFFYTKSLPCSLWFFDKGKKEKLKNKVLFIDARKYYTEVDRTLNEWSEWQLKNLNAIVWLYRGESEKYTALLHEYRNALGSDKLFDKQVHDLTERLKKLRAEAKTAVEAADKREKK
;
A
#
# COMPACT_ATOMS: atom_id res chain seq x y z
N MET A 1 -5.93 16.16 -20.68
CA MET A 1 -5.42 16.95 -19.54
C MET A 1 -4.80 18.20 -20.10
N ASP A 2 -5.28 19.36 -19.72
CA ASP A 2 -4.72 20.60 -20.21
C ASP A 2 -3.27 20.73 -19.74
N LYS A 3 -2.41 21.18 -20.62
CA LYS A 3 -0.99 21.34 -20.35
C LYS A 3 -0.79 22.41 -19.28
N VAL A 4 -0.16 22.04 -18.19
CA VAL A 4 0.11 22.96 -17.08
C VAL A 4 1.43 23.67 -17.34
N LYS A 5 1.41 25.01 -17.31
CA LYS A 5 2.66 25.78 -17.41
C LYS A 5 3.46 25.62 -16.12
N ALA A 6 4.73 25.26 -16.27
CA ALA A 6 5.65 25.05 -15.14
C ALA A 6 5.77 26.28 -14.25
N GLU A 7 5.74 27.47 -14.85
CA GLU A 7 5.84 28.76 -14.16
C GLU A 7 4.69 29.00 -13.16
N SER A 8 3.48 28.50 -13.45
CA SER A 8 2.34 28.60 -12.53
C SER A 8 2.43 27.67 -11.32
N THR A 9 3.30 26.67 -11.36
CA THR A 9 3.45 25.65 -10.31
C THR A 9 4.68 25.86 -9.43
N SER A 10 5.77 26.46 -9.96
CA SER A 10 7.06 26.59 -9.28
C SER A 10 7.04 27.57 -8.10
N ASN A 11 6.27 28.65 -8.18
CA ASN A 11 6.28 29.75 -7.20
C ASN A 11 5.44 29.51 -5.94
N ALA A 12 4.69 28.40 -5.87
CA ALA A 12 3.73 28.18 -4.78
C ALA A 12 4.29 27.38 -3.58
N GLY A 13 5.60 27.05 -3.56
CA GLY A 13 6.20 26.24 -2.48
C GLY A 13 5.63 24.81 -2.36
N ARG A 14 4.85 24.37 -3.33
CA ARG A 14 4.10 23.09 -3.31
C ARG A 14 4.82 21.94 -3.99
N LEU A 15 6.04 22.16 -4.46
CA LEU A 15 6.86 21.15 -5.15
C LEU A 15 8.14 20.86 -4.35
N PRO A 16 8.03 20.23 -3.18
CA PRO A 16 9.18 20.02 -2.30
C PRO A 16 10.26 19.12 -2.89
N PHE A 17 9.92 18.36 -3.94
CA PHE A 17 10.84 17.43 -4.61
C PHE A 17 11.36 17.94 -5.95
N GLY A 18 10.88 19.10 -6.41
CA GLY A 18 11.19 19.69 -7.70
C GLY A 18 10.03 19.57 -8.71
N CYS A 19 10.21 20.20 -9.86
CA CYS A 19 9.23 20.19 -10.93
C CYS A 19 9.42 18.95 -11.82
N PRO A 20 8.34 18.29 -12.27
CA PRO A 20 8.41 17.29 -13.33
C PRO A 20 8.99 17.87 -14.62
N LYS A 21 9.41 16.98 -15.53
CA LYS A 21 10.05 17.39 -16.78
C LYS A 21 9.16 18.30 -17.62
N GLU A 22 9.73 19.43 -18.01
CA GLU A 22 9.12 20.39 -18.93
C GLU A 22 9.43 20.02 -20.38
N ASN A 23 8.49 20.31 -21.27
CA ASN A 23 8.73 20.27 -22.71
C ASN A 23 9.37 21.59 -23.19
N LYS A 24 9.68 21.66 -24.49
CA LYS A 24 10.26 22.87 -25.12
C LYS A 24 9.40 24.14 -24.98
N TYR A 25 8.13 24.01 -24.65
CA TYR A 25 7.20 25.12 -24.42
C TYR A 25 7.03 25.46 -22.93
N LYS A 26 7.89 24.95 -22.06
CA LYS A 26 7.80 25.08 -20.60
C LYS A 26 6.48 24.57 -20.00
N GLU A 27 5.92 23.54 -20.63
CA GLU A 27 4.72 22.86 -20.15
C GLU A 27 5.09 21.50 -19.57
N ILE A 28 4.41 21.12 -18.51
CA ILE A 28 4.57 19.81 -17.87
C ILE A 28 3.76 18.79 -18.67
N GLY A 29 4.44 17.83 -19.29
CA GLY A 29 3.83 16.82 -20.15
C GLY A 29 2.99 15.77 -19.39
N ASN A 30 3.31 15.52 -18.13
CA ASN A 30 2.61 14.57 -17.27
C ASN A 30 2.44 15.16 -15.87
N ALA A 31 1.18 15.36 -15.45
CA ALA A 31 0.84 15.97 -14.18
C ALA A 31 0.83 15.00 -13.00
N ASN A 32 1.10 13.71 -13.16
CA ASN A 32 1.02 12.74 -12.07
C ASN A 32 1.87 13.17 -10.86
N TYR A 33 3.12 13.52 -11.10
CA TYR A 33 4.04 13.92 -10.03
C TYR A 33 3.82 15.34 -9.50
N LEU A 34 3.07 16.18 -10.21
CA LEU A 34 2.53 17.42 -9.65
C LEU A 34 1.52 17.11 -8.54
N TRP A 35 0.54 16.27 -8.86
CA TRP A 35 -0.48 15.88 -7.89
C TRP A 35 0.11 15.14 -6.71
N ILE A 36 1.02 14.21 -6.93
CA ILE A 36 1.76 13.51 -5.87
C ILE A 36 2.46 14.50 -4.94
N SER A 37 3.17 15.48 -5.51
CA SER A 37 3.88 16.51 -4.75
C SER A 37 2.92 17.42 -3.98
N TYR A 38 1.79 17.79 -4.57
CA TYR A 38 0.76 18.59 -3.90
C TYR A 38 0.14 17.85 -2.72
N PHE A 39 -0.29 16.60 -2.91
CA PHE A 39 -0.81 15.79 -1.80
C PHE A 39 0.17 15.71 -0.65
N TYR A 40 1.44 15.53 -0.94
CA TYR A 40 2.48 15.51 0.09
C TYR A 40 2.69 16.89 0.74
N ALA A 41 2.72 17.97 -0.04
CA ALA A 41 2.98 19.33 0.45
C ALA A 41 1.88 19.83 1.40
N TYR A 42 0.64 19.41 1.18
CA TYR A 42 -0.49 19.79 2.04
C TYR A 42 -0.58 19.01 3.36
N LEU A 43 0.22 17.97 3.55
CA LEU A 43 0.23 17.23 4.81
C LEU A 43 0.94 18.02 5.92
N ASN A 44 0.28 18.13 7.07
CA ASN A 44 0.95 18.54 8.30
C ASN A 44 1.89 17.43 8.81
N GLU A 45 2.60 17.69 9.91
CA GLU A 45 3.63 16.78 10.44
C GLU A 45 3.14 15.39 10.84
N LYS A 46 1.84 15.22 11.11
CA LYS A 46 1.19 13.94 11.44
C LYS A 46 0.12 13.55 10.44
N GLY A 47 0.07 14.27 9.32
CA GLY A 47 -0.95 14.09 8.29
C GLY A 47 -0.80 12.79 7.53
N ARG A 48 -1.95 12.27 7.11
CA ARG A 48 -2.06 11.10 6.22
C ARG A 48 -2.84 11.49 4.97
N VAL A 49 -2.49 10.90 3.86
CA VAL A 49 -3.24 11.01 2.61
C VAL A 49 -3.29 9.66 1.90
N GLY A 50 -4.42 9.38 1.26
CA GLY A 50 -4.58 8.28 0.31
C GLY A 50 -5.17 8.82 -0.99
N PHE A 51 -4.64 8.39 -2.11
CA PHE A 51 -5.09 8.82 -3.44
C PHE A 51 -4.84 7.75 -4.50
N VAL A 52 -5.52 7.91 -5.63
CA VAL A 52 -5.43 7.01 -6.78
C VAL A 52 -4.52 7.63 -7.83
N MET A 53 -3.63 6.81 -8.39
CA MET A 53 -2.77 7.18 -9.52
C MET A 53 -2.83 6.13 -10.61
N ALA A 54 -2.55 6.57 -11.85
CA ALA A 54 -2.31 5.66 -12.96
C ALA A 54 -1.14 4.72 -12.62
N SER A 55 -1.23 3.45 -13.01
CA SER A 55 -0.15 2.47 -12.75
C SER A 55 1.20 2.93 -13.28
N SER A 56 1.21 3.64 -14.42
CA SER A 56 2.43 4.19 -15.03
C SER A 56 3.19 5.19 -14.15
N ALA A 57 2.56 5.73 -13.11
CA ALA A 57 3.26 6.60 -12.15
C ALA A 57 4.31 5.84 -11.32
N THR A 58 4.19 4.51 -11.21
CA THR A 58 5.12 3.69 -10.42
C THR A 58 6.43 3.39 -11.13
N ASP A 59 6.47 3.45 -12.46
CA ASP A 59 7.63 3.11 -13.29
C ASP A 59 8.14 4.26 -14.17
N SER A 60 7.56 5.46 -14.06
CA SER A 60 8.02 6.66 -14.76
C SER A 60 9.53 6.89 -14.59
N GLN A 61 10.19 7.30 -15.66
CA GLN A 61 11.63 7.56 -15.73
C GLN A 61 11.95 9.06 -15.73
N GLY A 62 13.24 9.40 -15.75
CA GLY A 62 13.72 10.79 -15.78
C GLY A 62 13.38 11.57 -14.51
N SER A 63 12.97 12.82 -14.65
CA SER A 63 12.66 13.69 -13.50
C SER A 63 11.57 13.15 -12.57
N ASP A 64 10.62 12.38 -13.11
CA ASP A 64 9.59 11.72 -12.30
C ASP A 64 10.22 10.67 -11.38
N LYS A 65 11.21 9.93 -11.89
CA LYS A 65 12.01 8.99 -11.07
C LYS A 65 12.74 9.73 -9.95
N ASP A 66 13.36 10.88 -10.26
CA ASP A 66 14.11 11.66 -9.28
C ASP A 66 13.19 12.21 -8.18
N ILE A 67 11.99 12.68 -8.54
CA ILE A 67 10.98 13.11 -7.58
C ILE A 67 10.53 11.93 -6.70
N ARG A 68 10.28 10.78 -7.30
CA ARG A 68 9.90 9.56 -6.59
C ARG A 68 10.98 9.10 -5.61
N GLU A 69 12.24 9.15 -6.02
CA GLU A 69 13.37 8.81 -5.16
C GLU A 69 13.43 9.73 -3.95
N LYS A 70 13.33 11.05 -4.15
CA LYS A 70 13.32 12.03 -3.06
C LYS A 70 12.13 11.80 -2.12
N LEU A 71 10.93 11.53 -2.67
CA LEU A 71 9.74 11.21 -1.91
C LEU A 71 9.94 9.95 -1.04
N VAL A 72 10.46 8.87 -1.61
CA VAL A 72 10.72 7.63 -0.87
C VAL A 72 11.75 7.85 0.23
N LYS A 73 12.80 8.64 -0.04
CA LYS A 73 13.85 8.99 0.96
C LYS A 73 13.32 9.79 2.15
N THR A 74 12.13 10.41 2.06
CA THR A 74 11.51 11.06 3.24
C THR A 74 11.10 10.04 4.31
N GLY A 75 10.93 8.77 3.96
CA GLY A 75 10.40 7.74 4.86
C GLY A 75 8.87 7.83 5.09
N HIS A 76 8.17 8.72 4.41
CA HIS A 76 6.74 8.97 4.62
C HIS A 76 5.82 8.17 3.68
N VAL A 77 6.35 7.52 2.64
CA VAL A 77 5.58 6.56 1.85
C VAL A 77 5.25 5.35 2.72
N ASP A 78 3.97 5.05 2.90
CA ASP A 78 3.53 4.06 3.88
C ASP A 78 3.05 2.77 3.22
N VAL A 79 2.03 2.85 2.37
CA VAL A 79 1.43 1.71 1.68
C VAL A 79 1.25 2.03 0.21
N MET A 80 1.47 1.03 -0.64
CA MET A 80 1.21 1.04 -2.07
C MET A 80 0.39 -0.20 -2.42
N ILE A 81 -0.77 -0.01 -3.08
CA ILE A 81 -1.63 -1.12 -3.49
C ILE A 81 -1.78 -1.07 -5.01
N SER A 82 -1.39 -2.14 -5.70
CA SER A 82 -1.65 -2.29 -7.13
C SER A 82 -3.05 -2.85 -7.35
N VAL A 83 -3.84 -2.17 -8.17
CA VAL A 83 -5.24 -2.50 -8.48
C VAL A 83 -5.35 -2.89 -9.94
N GLY A 84 -6.14 -3.93 -10.22
CA GLY A 84 -6.37 -4.42 -11.57
C GLY A 84 -7.24 -3.51 -12.43
N ASN A 85 -7.60 -4.00 -13.61
CA ASN A 85 -8.47 -3.31 -14.53
C ASN A 85 -9.93 -3.30 -14.03
N ASN A 86 -10.76 -2.49 -14.67
CA ASN A 86 -12.22 -2.49 -14.50
C ASN A 86 -12.73 -2.07 -13.11
N PHE A 87 -11.96 -1.28 -12.36
CA PHE A 87 -12.42 -0.65 -11.12
C PHE A 87 -13.08 0.71 -11.32
N PHE A 88 -13.23 1.16 -12.56
CA PHE A 88 -13.88 2.43 -12.92
C PHE A 88 -15.02 2.17 -13.90
N TYR A 89 -16.17 2.80 -13.71
CA TYR A 89 -17.34 2.66 -14.60
C TYR A 89 -17.05 3.02 -16.05
N THR A 90 -16.12 3.94 -16.29
CA THR A 90 -15.88 4.51 -17.64
C THR A 90 -14.54 4.14 -18.23
N LYS A 91 -13.67 3.46 -17.50
CA LYS A 91 -12.29 3.17 -17.93
C LYS A 91 -11.83 1.81 -17.44
N SER A 92 -11.27 1.03 -18.35
CA SER A 92 -10.64 -0.26 -18.06
C SER A 92 -9.12 -0.11 -17.92
N LEU A 93 -8.68 0.73 -16.97
CA LEU A 93 -7.26 0.96 -16.73
C LEU A 93 -6.87 0.48 -15.33
N PRO A 94 -5.70 -0.17 -15.18
CA PRO A 94 -5.16 -0.48 -13.87
C PRO A 94 -4.71 0.80 -13.17
N CYS A 95 -4.81 0.81 -11.86
CA CYS A 95 -4.36 1.92 -11.06
C CYS A 95 -3.53 1.47 -9.86
N SER A 96 -2.97 2.40 -9.15
CA SER A 96 -2.32 2.19 -7.86
C SER A 96 -2.88 3.14 -6.82
N LEU A 97 -3.05 2.63 -5.60
CA LEU A 97 -3.39 3.45 -4.44
C LEU A 97 -2.09 3.77 -3.71
N TRP A 98 -1.91 5.04 -3.42
CA TRP A 98 -0.74 5.56 -2.74
C TRP A 98 -1.15 6.12 -1.39
N PHE A 99 -0.43 5.74 -0.35
CA PHE A 99 -0.69 6.24 1.01
C PHE A 99 0.60 6.80 1.60
N PHE A 100 0.51 8.06 2.06
CA PHE A 100 1.58 8.71 2.79
C PHE A 100 1.17 8.93 4.24
N ASP A 101 2.13 8.83 5.15
CA ASP A 101 1.96 9.06 6.58
C ASP A 101 3.21 9.80 7.11
N LYS A 102 3.10 11.11 7.38
CA LYS A 102 4.18 11.88 8.00
C LYS A 102 4.36 11.54 9.48
N GLY A 103 3.31 11.03 10.13
CA GLY A 103 3.35 10.54 11.51
C GLY A 103 3.81 9.08 11.67
N LYS A 104 4.43 8.51 10.64
CA LYS A 104 4.87 7.12 10.59
C LYS A 104 5.83 6.79 11.73
N LYS A 105 5.60 5.64 12.40
CA LYS A 105 6.46 5.18 13.50
C LYS A 105 7.90 5.00 13.01
N GLU A 106 8.88 5.36 13.83
CA GLU A 106 10.31 5.33 13.48
C GLU A 106 10.75 3.99 12.88
N LYS A 107 10.34 2.88 13.52
CA LYS A 107 10.64 1.52 13.02
C LYS A 107 10.11 1.18 11.63
N LEU A 108 9.20 1.99 11.10
CA LEU A 108 8.57 1.80 9.78
C LEU A 108 9.06 2.81 8.74
N LYS A 109 9.79 3.87 9.10
CA LYS A 109 10.23 4.93 8.18
C LYS A 109 10.98 4.40 6.96
N ASN A 110 11.81 3.37 7.14
CA ASN A 110 12.58 2.75 6.05
C ASN A 110 11.85 1.57 5.39
N LYS A 111 10.53 1.44 5.58
CA LYS A 111 9.74 0.34 5.05
C LYS A 111 8.54 0.89 4.31
N VAL A 112 8.20 0.27 3.19
CA VAL A 112 6.95 0.51 2.45
C VAL A 112 6.25 -0.82 2.30
N LEU A 113 4.97 -0.87 2.62
CA LEU A 113 4.15 -2.04 2.37
C LEU A 113 3.64 -2.00 0.92
N PHE A 114 3.98 -3.03 0.14
CA PHE A 114 3.43 -3.23 -1.19
C PHE A 114 2.40 -4.37 -1.16
N ILE A 115 1.21 -4.11 -1.68
CA ILE A 115 0.13 -5.10 -1.81
C ILE A 115 -0.21 -5.24 -3.29
N ASP A 116 -0.10 -6.45 -3.83
CA ASP A 116 -0.59 -6.77 -5.16
C ASP A 116 -2.04 -7.27 -5.07
N ALA A 117 -2.99 -6.37 -5.30
CA ALA A 117 -4.42 -6.68 -5.31
C ALA A 117 -5.01 -6.79 -6.74
N ARG A 118 -4.16 -6.89 -7.77
CA ARG A 118 -4.61 -6.90 -9.18
C ARG A 118 -5.55 -8.06 -9.53
N LYS A 119 -5.44 -9.17 -8.80
CA LYS A 119 -6.31 -10.34 -8.96
C LYS A 119 -7.22 -10.58 -7.76
N TYR A 120 -7.32 -9.61 -6.85
CA TYR A 120 -8.12 -9.69 -5.65
C TYR A 120 -9.33 -8.77 -5.77
N TYR A 121 -10.44 -9.27 -6.26
CA TYR A 121 -11.66 -8.52 -6.50
C TYR A 121 -12.87 -9.47 -6.67
N THR A 122 -14.06 -8.89 -6.67
CA THR A 122 -15.30 -9.53 -7.08
C THR A 122 -15.71 -8.95 -8.43
N GLU A 123 -15.97 -9.79 -9.42
CA GLU A 123 -16.50 -9.37 -10.72
C GLU A 123 -18.00 -9.11 -10.58
N VAL A 124 -18.40 -7.86 -10.78
CA VAL A 124 -19.82 -7.45 -10.78
C VAL A 124 -20.44 -7.71 -12.14
N ASP A 125 -19.71 -7.34 -13.20
CA ASP A 125 -20.03 -7.64 -14.59
C ASP A 125 -18.74 -7.68 -15.43
N ARG A 126 -18.88 -7.91 -16.74
CA ARG A 126 -17.75 -8.01 -17.69
C ARG A 126 -16.84 -6.78 -17.71
N THR A 127 -17.31 -5.63 -17.25
CA THR A 127 -16.64 -4.33 -17.34
C THR A 127 -16.36 -3.70 -15.98
N LEU A 128 -16.89 -4.28 -14.89
CA LEU A 128 -16.80 -3.73 -13.55
C LEU A 128 -16.38 -4.77 -12.54
N ASN A 129 -15.27 -4.47 -11.86
CA ASN A 129 -14.78 -5.15 -10.68
C ASN A 129 -14.93 -4.26 -9.46
N GLU A 130 -15.15 -4.87 -8.31
CA GLU A 130 -15.18 -4.16 -7.03
C GLU A 130 -14.55 -4.99 -5.92
N TRP A 131 -14.25 -4.35 -4.81
CA TRP A 131 -13.95 -5.04 -3.57
C TRP A 131 -15.20 -5.15 -2.73
N SER A 132 -15.59 -6.37 -2.39
CA SER A 132 -16.61 -6.62 -1.37
C SER A 132 -16.16 -6.04 -0.02
N GLU A 133 -17.10 -5.84 0.88
CA GLU A 133 -16.80 -5.37 2.25
C GLU A 133 -15.74 -6.26 2.94
N TRP A 134 -15.83 -7.57 2.80
CA TRP A 134 -14.86 -8.52 3.35
C TRP A 134 -13.48 -8.40 2.72
N GLN A 135 -13.42 -8.18 1.42
CA GLN A 135 -12.15 -7.96 0.72
C GLN A 135 -11.46 -6.67 1.19
N LEU A 136 -12.23 -5.59 1.38
CA LEU A 136 -11.72 -4.35 1.96
C LEU A 136 -11.22 -4.53 3.39
N LYS A 137 -11.97 -5.27 4.23
CA LYS A 137 -11.57 -5.60 5.60
C LYS A 137 -10.26 -6.40 5.63
N ASN A 138 -10.08 -7.36 4.71
CA ASN A 138 -8.86 -8.14 4.59
C ASN A 138 -7.65 -7.28 4.19
N LEU A 139 -7.81 -6.36 3.23
CA LEU A 139 -6.76 -5.40 2.87
C LEU A 139 -6.39 -4.51 4.07
N ASN A 140 -7.39 -4.03 4.81
CA ASN A 140 -7.16 -3.26 6.03
C ASN A 140 -6.44 -4.07 7.11
N ALA A 141 -6.77 -5.37 7.27
CA ALA A 141 -6.11 -6.26 8.21
C ALA A 141 -4.60 -6.35 7.95
N ILE A 142 -4.19 -6.48 6.68
CA ILE A 142 -2.77 -6.49 6.30
C ILE A 142 -2.09 -5.19 6.72
N VAL A 143 -2.73 -4.04 6.46
CA VAL A 143 -2.21 -2.71 6.81
C VAL A 143 -2.12 -2.53 8.33
N TRP A 144 -3.12 -2.97 9.09
CA TRP A 144 -3.11 -2.91 10.55
C TRP A 144 -1.97 -3.75 11.15
N LEU A 145 -1.77 -4.96 10.66
CA LEU A 145 -0.67 -5.82 11.10
C LEU A 145 0.69 -5.17 10.79
N TYR A 146 0.86 -4.61 9.59
CA TYR A 146 2.06 -3.87 9.22
C TYR A 146 2.33 -2.69 10.16
N ARG A 147 1.31 -1.92 10.50
CA ARG A 147 1.41 -0.77 11.42
C ARG A 147 1.53 -1.16 12.89
N GLY A 148 1.31 -2.45 13.22
CA GLY A 148 1.28 -2.96 14.59
C GLY A 148 0.03 -2.53 15.36
N GLU A 149 -1.10 -2.38 14.65
CA GLU A 149 -2.42 -2.08 15.19
C GLU A 149 -3.17 -3.40 15.47
N SER A 150 -2.60 -4.23 16.33
CA SER A 150 -3.05 -5.61 16.59
C SER A 150 -4.49 -5.68 17.14
N GLU A 151 -4.90 -4.68 17.91
CA GLU A 151 -6.26 -4.62 18.48
C GLU A 151 -7.33 -4.58 17.40
N LYS A 152 -7.10 -3.78 16.33
CA LYS A 152 -8.04 -3.70 15.20
C LYS A 152 -8.12 -5.02 14.44
N TYR A 153 -7.00 -5.69 14.28
CA TYR A 153 -6.95 -7.02 13.67
C TYR A 153 -7.71 -8.05 14.51
N THR A 154 -7.51 -8.05 15.83
CA THR A 154 -8.22 -8.95 16.75
C THR A 154 -9.73 -8.69 16.72
N ALA A 155 -10.14 -7.41 16.71
CA ALA A 155 -11.55 -7.04 16.58
C ALA A 155 -12.19 -7.58 15.29
N LEU A 156 -11.47 -7.47 14.15
CA LEU A 156 -11.93 -8.04 12.89
C LEU A 156 -12.05 -9.57 12.95
N LEU A 157 -11.13 -10.27 13.59
CA LEU A 157 -11.25 -11.73 13.78
C LEU A 157 -12.49 -12.11 14.61
N HIS A 158 -12.81 -11.33 15.64
CA HIS A 158 -14.05 -11.53 16.41
C HIS A 158 -15.28 -11.28 15.54
N GLU A 159 -15.27 -10.25 14.70
CA GLU A 159 -16.35 -9.98 13.76
C GLU A 159 -16.57 -11.17 12.80
N TYR A 160 -15.49 -11.68 12.20
CA TYR A 160 -15.55 -12.84 11.31
C TYR A 160 -16.08 -14.09 12.02
N ARG A 161 -15.61 -14.34 13.24
CA ARG A 161 -16.09 -15.47 14.05
C ARG A 161 -17.58 -15.35 14.33
N ASN A 162 -18.05 -14.16 14.70
CA ASN A 162 -19.47 -13.93 14.96
C ASN A 162 -20.32 -14.09 13.70
N ALA A 163 -19.84 -13.62 12.54
CA ALA A 163 -20.54 -13.75 11.26
C ALA A 163 -20.64 -15.21 10.78
N LEU A 164 -19.63 -16.04 11.05
CA LEU A 164 -19.63 -17.46 10.72
C LEU A 164 -20.50 -18.30 11.68
N GLY A 165 -20.95 -17.70 12.77
CA GLY A 165 -21.64 -18.41 13.85
C GLY A 165 -20.67 -19.25 14.70
N SER A 166 -21.20 -19.81 15.81
CA SER A 166 -20.44 -20.73 16.66
C SER A 166 -20.44 -22.14 16.06
N ASP A 167 -19.82 -22.30 14.88
CA ASP A 167 -19.67 -23.63 14.30
C ASP A 167 -18.56 -24.37 15.05
N LYS A 168 -18.95 -25.38 15.84
CA LYS A 168 -18.03 -26.24 16.60
C LYS A 168 -16.98 -26.90 15.68
N LEU A 169 -17.32 -27.13 14.43
CA LEU A 169 -16.40 -27.67 13.43
C LEU A 169 -15.31 -26.66 13.07
N PHE A 170 -15.67 -25.39 12.88
CA PHE A 170 -14.74 -24.31 12.60
C PHE A 170 -13.79 -24.09 13.79
N ASP A 171 -14.32 -24.03 15.01
CA ASP A 171 -13.51 -23.89 16.22
C ASP A 171 -12.51 -25.04 16.39
N LYS A 172 -12.92 -26.25 16.08
CA LYS A 172 -12.02 -27.43 16.07
C LYS A 172 -10.94 -27.30 15.02
N GLN A 173 -11.27 -26.94 13.78
CA GLN A 173 -10.28 -26.76 12.70
C GLN A 173 -9.28 -25.65 13.03
N VAL A 174 -9.70 -24.53 13.59
CA VAL A 174 -8.83 -23.43 14.02
C VAL A 174 -7.90 -23.89 15.14
N HIS A 175 -8.42 -24.67 16.11
CA HIS A 175 -7.62 -25.23 17.17
C HIS A 175 -6.54 -26.17 16.62
N ASP A 176 -6.92 -27.12 15.76
CA ASP A 176 -6.02 -28.10 15.15
C ASP A 176 -4.92 -27.43 14.32
N LEU A 177 -5.27 -26.40 13.53
CA LEU A 177 -4.29 -25.59 12.77
C LEU A 177 -3.36 -24.82 13.70
N THR A 178 -3.85 -24.29 14.80
CA THR A 178 -3.03 -23.55 15.76
C THR A 178 -2.01 -24.46 16.43
N GLU A 179 -2.43 -25.63 16.85
CA GLU A 179 -1.51 -26.63 17.43
C GLU A 179 -0.47 -27.11 16.41
N ARG A 180 -0.87 -27.35 15.18
CA ARG A 180 0.06 -27.70 14.10
C ARG A 180 1.09 -26.60 13.83
N LEU A 181 0.68 -25.33 13.83
CA LEU A 181 1.58 -24.18 13.71
C LEU A 181 2.56 -24.07 14.88
N LYS A 182 2.11 -24.31 16.12
CA LYS A 182 3.01 -24.34 17.28
C LYS A 182 4.07 -25.40 17.12
N LYS A 183 3.69 -26.60 16.69
CA LYS A 183 4.60 -27.73 16.46
C LYS A 183 5.64 -27.39 15.38
N LEU A 184 5.20 -26.89 14.24
CA LEU A 184 6.11 -26.49 13.15
C LEU A 184 7.09 -25.38 13.57
N ARG A 185 6.64 -24.41 14.38
CA ARG A 185 7.53 -23.37 14.92
C ARG A 185 8.59 -23.93 15.85
N ALA A 186 8.22 -24.89 16.71
CA ALA A 186 9.17 -25.55 17.58
C ALA A 186 10.21 -26.36 16.78
N GLU A 187 9.76 -27.11 15.80
CA GLU A 187 10.64 -27.89 14.89
C GLU A 187 11.59 -26.96 14.11
N ALA A 188 11.09 -25.85 13.55
CA ALA A 188 11.91 -24.87 12.87
C ALA A 188 12.97 -24.24 13.79
N LYS A 189 12.60 -23.90 15.03
CA LYS A 189 13.53 -23.37 16.03
C LYS A 189 14.65 -24.36 16.34
N THR A 190 14.29 -25.62 16.55
CA THR A 190 15.27 -26.71 16.81
C THR A 190 16.20 -26.91 15.62
N ALA A 191 15.67 -26.84 14.39
CA ALA A 191 16.47 -26.97 13.18
C ALA A 191 17.49 -25.81 13.02
N VAL A 192 17.06 -24.58 13.29
CA VAL A 192 17.95 -23.40 13.27
C VAL A 192 19.06 -23.54 14.32
N GLU A 193 18.72 -23.89 15.56
CA GLU A 193 19.70 -24.10 16.63
C GLU A 193 20.72 -25.23 16.30
N ALA A 194 20.26 -26.28 15.59
CA ALA A 194 21.13 -27.37 15.13
C ALA A 194 22.06 -26.91 13.99
N ALA A 195 21.59 -26.07 13.08
CA ALA A 195 22.40 -25.47 12.01
C ALA A 195 23.50 -24.57 12.57
N ASP A 196 23.13 -23.64 13.48
CA ASP A 196 24.07 -22.74 14.15
C ASP A 196 25.20 -23.48 14.92
N LYS A 197 24.86 -24.63 15.50
CA LYS A 197 25.88 -25.48 16.16
C LYS A 197 26.84 -26.21 15.18
N ARG A 198 26.41 -26.42 13.94
CA ARG A 198 27.27 -27.01 12.89
C ARG A 198 28.23 -26.00 12.28
N GLU A 199 27.80 -24.73 12.14
CA GLU A 199 28.64 -23.65 11.61
C GLU A 199 29.72 -23.19 12.61
N LYS A 200 29.55 -23.49 13.90
CA LYS A 200 30.52 -23.13 14.97
C LYS A 200 31.55 -24.23 15.28
N LYS A 201 31.52 -25.34 14.56
CA LYS A 201 32.52 -26.39 14.61
C LYS A 201 33.38 -26.40 13.36
#